data_1a4c0f567b3f292bacc827709aafd4ff
#
_entry.id   1a4c0f567b3f292bacc827709aafd4ff
#
_cell.length_a   1.000
_cell.length_b   1.000
_cell.length_c   1.000
_cell.angle_alpha   90.00
_cell.angle_beta   90.00
_cell.angle_gamma   90.00
#
_symmetry.space_group_name_H-M   'P 1'
#
loop_
_entity.id
_entity.type
_entity.pdbx_description
1 polymer ?
#
loop_
_entity_poly.entity_id
_entity_poly.type
_entity_poly.pdbx_seq_one_letter_code
_entity_poly.pdbx_strand_id
1 'polypeptide(L)'
;FSTASSKFEAQLAFEEMGSPAHTYSPAYTEADFPLILRYSSHVTFNSLSQFHRFYPMVRADGNRVSCGLRINPEYSDVETDLYNPCAPGSRMGVTGDLLGDKLPEGIEGLHFHTLCESTSYDLERTLAEVERRFGRFLPHVKWLNMGGGHLMTRKGYDVEHLIALLKGFKERYPNLELIMEPGSAFAWQTGFLLTTVVDIVENHGIKTAIIDASFTCHMPDCLEMPYKPAIRFATDAVEGKPTYRIGGNSCLSGDYMGDW
;
A
#
# COMPACT_ATOMS: atom_id res chain seq x y z
N PHE A 1 -9.83 -13.06 0.13
CA PHE A 1 -8.68 -12.92 -0.81
C PHE A 1 -7.51 -12.23 -0.11
N SER A 2 -6.34 -12.31 -0.72
CA SER A 2 -5.16 -11.55 -0.32
C SER A 2 -4.69 -10.66 -1.46
N THR A 3 -3.86 -9.68 -1.15
CA THR A 3 -3.22 -8.83 -2.15
C THR A 3 -1.76 -9.24 -2.31
N ALA A 4 -1.22 -9.04 -3.50
CA ALA A 4 0.17 -9.38 -3.80
C ALA A 4 0.79 -8.32 -4.73
N SER A 5 2.07 -8.01 -4.48
CA SER A 5 2.87 -7.10 -5.30
C SER A 5 3.96 -7.84 -6.08
N SER A 6 4.04 -9.15 -5.93
CA SER A 6 5.01 -10.03 -6.59
C SER A 6 4.47 -11.44 -6.78
N LYS A 7 5.14 -12.23 -7.64
CA LYS A 7 4.83 -13.66 -7.79
C LYS A 7 4.97 -14.44 -6.49
N PHE A 8 5.91 -14.06 -5.63
CA PHE A 8 6.17 -14.75 -4.37
C PHE A 8 5.06 -14.52 -3.36
N GLU A 9 4.52 -13.30 -3.28
CA GLU A 9 3.37 -12.99 -2.44
C GLU A 9 2.11 -13.67 -2.97
N ALA A 10 1.90 -13.67 -4.30
CA ALA A 10 0.77 -14.36 -4.91
C ALA A 10 0.83 -15.88 -4.67
N GLN A 11 2.02 -16.48 -4.76
CA GLN A 11 2.25 -17.90 -4.46
C GLN A 11 1.99 -18.18 -2.99
N LEU A 12 2.53 -17.38 -2.07
CA LEU A 12 2.33 -17.51 -0.62
C LEU A 12 0.84 -17.47 -0.26
N ALA A 13 0.11 -16.52 -0.84
CA ALA A 13 -1.32 -16.40 -0.64
C ALA A 13 -2.08 -17.66 -1.10
N PHE A 14 -1.73 -18.17 -2.26
CA PHE A 14 -2.37 -19.35 -2.82
C PHE A 14 -2.05 -20.62 -2.01
N GLU A 15 -0.79 -20.83 -1.64
CA GLU A 15 -0.33 -22.04 -0.97
C GLU A 15 -0.71 -22.07 0.52
N GLU A 16 -0.57 -20.94 1.23
CA GLU A 16 -0.76 -20.90 2.68
C GLU A 16 -2.15 -20.43 3.11
N MET A 17 -2.80 -19.56 2.31
CA MET A 17 -4.14 -19.07 2.62
C MET A 17 -5.24 -19.76 1.81
N GLY A 18 -4.86 -20.59 0.83
CA GLY A 18 -5.82 -21.28 -0.04
C GLY A 18 -6.68 -20.34 -0.89
N SER A 19 -6.20 -19.14 -1.16
CA SER A 19 -6.95 -18.09 -1.87
C SER A 19 -6.13 -17.46 -2.99
N PRO A 20 -6.65 -17.41 -4.23
CA PRO A 20 -6.00 -16.67 -5.30
C PRO A 20 -5.88 -15.18 -4.96
N ALA A 21 -4.74 -14.58 -5.29
CA ALA A 21 -4.45 -13.20 -4.97
C ALA A 21 -5.11 -12.19 -5.93
N HIS A 22 -5.30 -10.97 -5.44
CA HIS A 22 -5.41 -9.77 -6.26
C HIS A 22 -4.00 -9.21 -6.42
N THR A 23 -3.44 -9.32 -7.61
CA THR A 23 -2.04 -8.98 -7.85
C THR A 23 -1.91 -7.67 -8.63
N TYR A 24 -1.10 -6.78 -8.09
CA TYR A 24 -0.66 -5.56 -8.74
C TYR A 24 0.88 -5.46 -8.66
N SER A 25 1.51 -5.06 -9.77
CA SER A 25 2.91 -4.64 -9.76
C SER A 25 3.12 -3.50 -10.76
N PRO A 26 3.99 -2.53 -10.46
CA PRO A 26 4.34 -1.46 -11.40
C PRO A 26 4.89 -1.99 -12.72
N ALA A 27 5.53 -3.16 -12.68
CA ALA A 27 6.03 -3.84 -13.88
C ALA A 27 6.00 -5.36 -13.70
N TYR A 28 5.51 -6.06 -14.71
CA TYR A 28 5.60 -7.52 -14.82
C TYR A 28 6.71 -7.92 -15.77
N THR A 29 7.34 -9.08 -15.50
CA THR A 29 8.28 -9.71 -16.46
C THR A 29 7.59 -10.87 -17.17
N GLU A 30 8.03 -11.18 -18.40
CA GLU A 30 7.49 -12.31 -19.14
C GLU A 30 7.77 -13.65 -18.46
N ALA A 31 8.87 -13.73 -17.71
CA ALA A 31 9.25 -14.93 -16.97
C ALA A 31 8.33 -15.19 -15.75
N ASP A 32 7.86 -14.12 -15.09
CA ASP A 32 7.07 -14.24 -13.87
C ASP A 32 5.56 -14.26 -14.14
N PHE A 33 5.12 -13.65 -15.24
CA PHE A 33 3.71 -13.45 -15.51
C PHE A 33 2.87 -14.74 -15.59
N PRO A 34 3.37 -15.89 -16.12
CA PRO A 34 2.64 -17.16 -16.05
C PRO A 34 2.36 -17.64 -14.62
N LEU A 35 3.29 -17.39 -13.68
CA LEU A 35 3.07 -17.73 -12.26
C LEU A 35 2.06 -16.77 -11.62
N ILE A 36 2.10 -15.50 -11.97
CA ILE A 36 1.10 -14.52 -11.53
C ILE A 36 -0.29 -14.94 -11.99
N LEU A 37 -0.47 -15.33 -13.25
CA LEU A 37 -1.76 -15.84 -13.76
C LEU A 37 -2.23 -17.07 -12.99
N ARG A 38 -1.30 -17.97 -12.65
CA ARG A 38 -1.62 -19.20 -11.93
C ARG A 38 -2.16 -18.94 -10.52
N TYR A 39 -1.60 -17.96 -9.82
CA TYR A 39 -1.85 -17.72 -8.40
C TYR A 39 -2.83 -16.57 -8.12
N SER A 40 -3.30 -15.89 -9.17
CA SER A 40 -4.18 -14.73 -9.04
C SER A 40 -5.59 -14.98 -9.54
N SER A 41 -6.57 -14.31 -8.95
CA SER A 41 -7.93 -14.17 -9.48
C SER A 41 -8.11 -12.82 -10.19
N HIS A 42 -7.35 -11.81 -9.77
CA HIS A 42 -7.36 -10.47 -10.34
C HIS A 42 -5.93 -10.03 -10.62
N VAL A 43 -5.71 -9.42 -11.78
CA VAL A 43 -4.42 -8.84 -12.16
C VAL A 43 -4.63 -7.40 -12.60
N THR A 44 -4.00 -6.48 -11.88
CA THR A 44 -4.06 -5.06 -12.19
C THR A 44 -2.81 -4.62 -12.91
N PHE A 45 -2.99 -3.98 -14.05
CA PHE A 45 -1.92 -3.40 -14.87
C PHE A 45 -1.68 -1.94 -14.51
N ASN A 46 -0.43 -1.56 -14.45
CA ASN A 46 -0.02 -0.21 -14.09
C ASN A 46 -0.15 0.81 -15.26
N SER A 47 -0.11 0.32 -16.48
CA SER A 47 -0.16 1.16 -17.68
C SER A 47 -0.86 0.44 -18.85
N LEU A 48 -1.28 1.20 -19.85
CA LEU A 48 -1.84 0.66 -21.09
C LEU A 48 -0.81 -0.19 -21.84
N SER A 49 0.46 0.21 -21.87
CA SER A 49 1.52 -0.56 -22.50
C SER A 49 1.74 -1.91 -21.83
N GLN A 50 1.71 -1.95 -20.50
CA GLN A 50 1.79 -3.19 -19.73
C GLN A 50 0.58 -4.08 -20.04
N PHE A 51 -0.64 -3.52 -20.05
CA PHE A 51 -1.85 -4.26 -20.42
C PHE A 51 -1.73 -4.87 -21.82
N HIS A 52 -1.40 -4.08 -22.82
CA HIS A 52 -1.30 -4.56 -24.21
C HIS A 52 -0.22 -5.64 -24.38
N ARG A 53 0.88 -5.54 -23.62
CA ARG A 53 1.97 -6.54 -23.67
C ARG A 53 1.53 -7.88 -23.11
N PHE A 54 0.79 -7.89 -21.98
CA PHE A 54 0.50 -9.12 -21.23
C PHE A 54 -0.92 -9.67 -21.46
N TYR A 55 -1.86 -8.87 -21.94
CA TYR A 55 -3.22 -9.34 -22.18
C TYR A 55 -3.32 -10.51 -23.17
N PRO A 56 -2.48 -10.64 -24.22
CA PRO A 56 -2.46 -11.85 -25.04
C PRO A 56 -2.18 -13.13 -24.25
N MET A 57 -1.35 -13.06 -23.20
CA MET A 57 -1.09 -14.21 -22.33
C MET A 57 -2.31 -14.56 -21.46
N VAL A 58 -3.03 -13.54 -20.96
CA VAL A 58 -4.30 -13.75 -20.22
C VAL A 58 -5.31 -14.46 -21.12
N ARG A 59 -5.45 -14.03 -22.38
CA ARG A 59 -6.35 -14.67 -23.35
C ARG A 59 -5.95 -16.12 -23.64
N ALA A 60 -4.66 -16.38 -23.81
CA ALA A 60 -4.13 -17.72 -24.05
C ALA A 60 -4.38 -18.66 -22.84
N ASP A 61 -4.42 -18.11 -21.62
CA ASP A 61 -4.74 -18.80 -20.37
C ASP A 61 -6.28 -18.99 -20.16
N GLY A 62 -7.10 -18.61 -21.13
CA GLY A 62 -8.55 -18.77 -21.08
C GLY A 62 -9.27 -17.68 -20.27
N ASN A 63 -8.67 -16.49 -20.07
CA ASN A 63 -9.22 -15.35 -19.31
C ASN A 63 -9.68 -15.75 -17.89
N ARG A 64 -8.92 -16.59 -17.20
CA ARG A 64 -9.26 -17.04 -15.83
C ARG A 64 -9.11 -15.96 -14.79
N VAL A 65 -8.32 -14.92 -15.08
CA VAL A 65 -8.13 -13.76 -14.19
C VAL A 65 -8.95 -12.57 -14.67
N SER A 66 -9.49 -11.81 -13.73
CA SER A 66 -10.12 -10.53 -14.02
C SER A 66 -9.04 -9.44 -14.15
N CYS A 67 -9.02 -8.73 -15.26
CA CYS A 67 -8.02 -7.70 -15.54
C CYS A 67 -8.49 -6.32 -15.08
N GLY A 68 -7.62 -5.61 -14.36
CA GLY A 68 -7.82 -4.24 -13.96
C GLY A 68 -6.77 -3.28 -14.48
N LEU A 69 -7.08 -2.02 -14.44
CA LEU A 69 -6.14 -0.94 -14.73
C LEU A 69 -5.99 -0.05 -13.50
N ARG A 70 -4.75 0.17 -13.06
CA ARG A 70 -4.47 1.17 -12.03
C ARG A 70 -4.64 2.55 -12.62
N ILE A 71 -5.52 3.34 -12.02
CA ILE A 71 -5.75 4.74 -12.36
C ILE A 71 -5.05 5.65 -11.36
N ASN A 72 -4.60 6.80 -11.84
CA ASN A 72 -4.03 7.86 -11.01
C ASN A 72 -5.01 9.05 -11.01
N PRO A 73 -5.72 9.30 -9.90
CA PRO A 73 -6.65 10.43 -9.81
C PRO A 73 -5.94 11.79 -9.67
N GLU A 74 -4.59 11.82 -9.68
CA GLU A 74 -3.77 13.03 -9.53
C GLU A 74 -4.14 13.82 -8.26
N TYR A 75 -4.54 13.08 -7.23
CA TYR A 75 -4.92 13.60 -5.92
C TYR A 75 -4.57 12.60 -4.82
N SER A 76 -3.94 13.08 -3.77
CA SER A 76 -3.66 12.35 -2.54
C SER A 76 -3.46 13.35 -1.41
N ASP A 77 -3.97 13.05 -0.23
CA ASP A 77 -3.74 13.81 1.01
C ASP A 77 -2.41 13.41 1.69
N VAL A 78 -1.63 12.52 1.09
CA VAL A 78 -0.34 12.08 1.64
C VAL A 78 0.68 13.19 1.47
N GLU A 79 1.18 13.73 2.60
CA GLU A 79 2.11 14.85 2.62
C GLU A 79 3.55 14.46 2.24
N THR A 80 3.96 13.22 2.56
CA THR A 80 5.31 12.73 2.28
C THR A 80 5.42 12.27 0.83
N ASP A 81 6.22 12.95 0.02
CA ASP A 81 6.38 12.66 -1.42
C ASP A 81 6.75 11.20 -1.71
N LEU A 82 7.57 10.58 -0.87
CA LEU A 82 7.95 9.15 -1.00
C LEU A 82 6.73 8.22 -1.03
N TYR A 83 5.68 8.57 -0.31
CA TYR A 83 4.43 7.78 -0.19
C TYR A 83 3.25 8.37 -0.96
N ASN A 84 3.46 9.49 -1.69
CA ASN A 84 2.43 10.09 -2.52
C ASN A 84 2.46 9.54 -3.95
N PRO A 85 1.57 8.59 -4.30
CA PRO A 85 1.56 7.99 -5.64
C PRO A 85 0.97 8.91 -6.71
N CYS A 86 0.47 10.08 -6.33
CA CYS A 86 -0.14 11.07 -7.21
C CYS A 86 0.76 12.30 -7.43
N ALA A 87 1.98 12.31 -6.88
CA ALA A 87 2.94 13.38 -7.12
C ALA A 87 3.23 13.55 -8.62
N PRO A 88 3.52 14.77 -9.09
CA PRO A 88 3.90 15.00 -10.48
C PRO A 88 5.06 14.10 -10.93
N GLY A 89 4.91 13.42 -12.06
CA GLY A 89 5.88 12.45 -12.56
C GLY A 89 5.83 11.07 -11.91
N SER A 90 4.82 10.79 -11.08
CA SER A 90 4.65 9.46 -10.51
C SER A 90 4.53 8.39 -11.60
N ARG A 91 5.22 7.25 -11.38
CA ARG A 91 5.14 6.07 -12.24
C ARG A 91 3.90 5.20 -11.95
N MET A 92 3.02 5.61 -11.05
CA MET A 92 1.94 4.78 -10.52
C MET A 92 0.60 5.10 -11.18
N GLY A 93 0.14 4.22 -12.06
CA GLY A 93 -1.19 4.29 -12.67
C GLY A 93 -1.29 5.22 -13.88
N VAL A 94 -2.43 5.17 -14.52
CA VAL A 94 -2.77 5.94 -15.74
C VAL A 94 -3.62 7.13 -15.36
N THR A 95 -3.25 8.32 -15.81
CA THR A 95 -4.05 9.56 -15.64
C THR A 95 -5.23 9.59 -16.61
N GLY A 96 -6.24 10.39 -16.29
CA GLY A 96 -7.50 10.41 -17.05
C GLY A 96 -7.37 10.91 -18.49
N ASP A 97 -6.38 11.76 -18.77
CA ASP A 97 -6.05 12.31 -20.09
C ASP A 97 -5.40 11.27 -21.03
N LEU A 98 -4.74 10.25 -20.47
CA LEU A 98 -4.15 9.14 -21.23
C LEU A 98 -5.17 8.07 -21.62
N LEU A 99 -6.38 8.12 -21.06
CA LEU A 99 -7.49 7.23 -21.41
C LEU A 99 -8.41 7.93 -22.41
N GLY A 100 -8.70 7.25 -23.51
CA GLY A 100 -9.74 7.70 -24.45
C GLY A 100 -11.15 7.63 -23.87
N ASP A 101 -12.15 7.64 -24.74
CA ASP A 101 -13.56 7.59 -24.31
C ASP A 101 -14.00 6.23 -23.76
N LYS A 102 -13.24 5.17 -24.05
CA LYS A 102 -13.51 3.79 -23.62
C LYS A 102 -12.25 3.11 -23.11
N LEU A 103 -12.44 2.26 -22.10
CA LEU A 103 -11.37 1.36 -21.66
C LEU A 103 -11.05 0.32 -22.74
N PRO A 104 -9.81 -0.15 -22.81
CA PRO A 104 -9.46 -1.29 -23.66
C PRO A 104 -10.34 -2.50 -23.38
N GLU A 105 -10.69 -3.23 -24.41
CA GLU A 105 -11.41 -4.50 -24.29
C GLU A 105 -10.63 -5.48 -23.42
N GLY A 106 -11.29 -6.08 -22.42
CA GLY A 106 -10.69 -6.99 -21.47
C GLY A 106 -10.35 -6.35 -20.11
N ILE A 107 -10.42 -5.03 -19.99
CA ILE A 107 -10.37 -4.37 -18.67
C ILE A 107 -11.75 -4.49 -18.03
N GLU A 108 -11.80 -5.17 -16.89
CA GLU A 108 -13.02 -5.44 -16.13
C GLU A 108 -13.12 -4.62 -14.85
N GLY A 109 -12.02 -4.02 -14.40
CA GLY A 109 -12.01 -3.24 -13.17
C GLY A 109 -11.01 -2.08 -13.20
N LEU A 110 -11.18 -1.19 -12.23
CA LEU A 110 -10.25 -0.10 -11.95
C LEU A 110 -9.68 -0.26 -10.55
N HIS A 111 -8.46 0.21 -10.36
CA HIS A 111 -7.77 0.20 -9.09
C HIS A 111 -7.09 1.55 -8.87
N PHE A 112 -7.20 2.10 -7.68
CA PHE A 112 -6.33 3.17 -7.21
C PHE A 112 -5.76 2.83 -5.84
N HIS A 113 -4.59 3.37 -5.52
CA HIS A 113 -3.97 3.24 -4.20
C HIS A 113 -3.25 4.56 -3.92
N THR A 114 -3.92 5.44 -3.21
CA THR A 114 -3.54 6.86 -3.03
C THR A 114 -3.56 7.30 -1.58
N LEU A 115 -3.85 6.39 -0.66
CA LEU A 115 -3.96 6.63 0.76
C LEU A 115 -2.80 5.97 1.52
N CYS A 116 -2.38 6.57 2.62
CA CYS A 116 -1.42 6.02 3.57
C CYS A 116 -1.80 6.48 4.97
N GLU A 117 -2.12 5.54 5.87
CA GLU A 117 -2.61 5.78 7.24
C GLU A 117 -3.76 6.80 7.34
N SER A 118 -4.61 6.80 6.32
CA SER A 118 -5.61 7.83 6.06
C SER A 118 -6.94 7.55 6.75
N THR A 119 -7.78 8.58 6.79
CA THR A 119 -9.12 8.56 7.36
C THR A 119 -10.19 8.29 6.29
N SER A 120 -11.45 8.12 6.71
CA SER A 120 -12.60 8.02 5.81
C SER A 120 -12.86 9.31 5.03
N TYR A 121 -12.49 10.46 5.58
CA TYR A 121 -12.61 11.77 4.92
C TYR A 121 -11.58 11.94 3.80
N ASP A 122 -10.39 11.38 3.94
CA ASP A 122 -9.37 11.35 2.88
C ASP A 122 -9.86 10.48 1.70
N LEU A 123 -10.50 9.35 2.01
CA LEU A 123 -11.15 8.51 1.00
C LEU A 123 -12.28 9.25 0.28
N GLU A 124 -13.12 10.00 1.01
CA GLU A 124 -14.20 10.79 0.42
C GLU A 124 -13.68 11.78 -0.62
N ARG A 125 -12.64 12.54 -0.28
CA ARG A 125 -12.00 13.48 -1.22
C ARG A 125 -11.38 12.75 -2.42
N THR A 126 -10.72 11.63 -2.16
CA THR A 126 -10.15 10.80 -3.24
C THR A 126 -11.22 10.27 -4.18
N LEU A 127 -12.34 9.77 -3.65
CA LEU A 127 -13.46 9.27 -4.47
C LEU A 127 -14.10 10.37 -5.31
N ALA A 128 -14.20 11.60 -4.79
CA ALA A 128 -14.68 12.74 -5.58
C ALA A 128 -13.79 13.01 -6.80
N GLU A 129 -12.46 12.91 -6.64
CA GLU A 129 -11.52 13.05 -7.76
C GLU A 129 -11.55 11.85 -8.73
N VAL A 130 -11.74 10.64 -8.21
CA VAL A 130 -11.95 9.45 -9.06
C VAL A 130 -13.23 9.60 -9.88
N GLU A 131 -14.35 10.02 -9.28
CA GLU A 131 -15.59 10.26 -10.01
C GLU A 131 -15.43 11.38 -11.05
N ARG A 132 -14.75 12.47 -10.70
CA ARG A 132 -14.53 13.58 -11.62
C ARG A 132 -13.72 13.19 -12.86
N ARG A 133 -12.67 12.39 -12.68
CA ARG A 133 -11.73 12.04 -13.77
C ARG A 133 -12.09 10.75 -14.49
N PHE A 134 -12.64 9.78 -13.77
CA PHE A 134 -12.87 8.41 -14.26
C PHE A 134 -14.34 7.97 -14.16
N GLY A 135 -15.24 8.83 -13.70
CA GLY A 135 -16.65 8.51 -13.48
C GLY A 135 -17.34 7.94 -14.73
N ARG A 136 -16.91 8.37 -15.93
CA ARG A 136 -17.44 7.84 -17.20
C ARG A 136 -17.18 6.35 -17.41
N PHE A 137 -16.20 5.77 -16.72
CA PHE A 137 -15.85 4.36 -16.84
C PHE A 137 -16.51 3.48 -15.76
N LEU A 138 -16.87 4.04 -14.60
CA LEU A 138 -17.37 3.28 -13.46
C LEU A 138 -18.63 2.45 -13.79
N PRO A 139 -19.58 2.91 -14.61
CA PRO A 139 -20.73 2.10 -15.00
C PRO A 139 -20.40 0.92 -15.92
N HIS A 140 -19.19 0.89 -16.47
CA HIS A 140 -18.77 -0.08 -17.49
C HIS A 140 -17.77 -1.12 -16.97
N VAL A 141 -17.41 -1.05 -15.70
CA VAL A 141 -16.52 -2.02 -15.05
C VAL A 141 -17.26 -2.81 -13.98
N LYS A 142 -16.73 -3.99 -13.64
CA LYS A 142 -17.34 -4.89 -12.66
C LYS A 142 -16.93 -4.54 -11.24
N TRP A 143 -15.72 -4.02 -11.06
CA TRP A 143 -15.17 -3.74 -9.73
C TRP A 143 -14.32 -2.47 -9.72
N LEU A 144 -14.27 -1.85 -8.53
CA LEU A 144 -13.36 -0.78 -8.17
C LEU A 144 -12.59 -1.18 -6.91
N ASN A 145 -11.29 -1.33 -7.04
CA ASN A 145 -10.38 -1.56 -5.93
C ASN A 145 -9.80 -0.22 -5.48
N MET A 146 -10.07 0.14 -4.24
CA MET A 146 -9.70 1.40 -3.61
C MET A 146 -8.32 1.35 -2.94
N GLY A 147 -7.60 0.22 -3.09
CA GLY A 147 -6.28 0.01 -2.51
C GLY A 147 -6.25 -0.06 -0.99
N GLY A 148 -5.06 0.11 -0.44
CA GLY A 148 -4.81 0.14 0.99
C GLY A 148 -4.72 1.56 1.57
N GLY A 149 -4.08 1.67 2.74
CA GLY A 149 -3.91 2.93 3.45
C GLY A 149 -5.11 3.35 4.32
N HIS A 150 -6.15 2.52 4.39
CA HIS A 150 -7.34 2.72 5.22
C HIS A 150 -7.09 2.19 6.63
N LEU A 151 -6.82 3.08 7.59
CA LEU A 151 -6.48 2.68 8.95
C LEU A 151 -7.73 2.59 9.86
N MET A 152 -8.72 1.82 9.41
CA MET A 152 -10.06 1.76 10.01
C MET A 152 -10.12 1.14 11.41
N THR A 153 -9.07 0.46 11.84
CA THR A 153 -8.96 -0.12 13.20
C THR A 153 -8.28 0.81 14.20
N ARG A 154 -7.75 1.94 13.74
CA ARG A 154 -7.13 2.94 14.61
C ARG A 154 -8.17 3.61 15.51
N LYS A 155 -7.83 3.78 16.79
CA LYS A 155 -8.69 4.51 17.72
C LYS A 155 -9.01 5.93 17.21
N GLY A 156 -10.29 6.28 17.17
CA GLY A 156 -10.77 7.57 16.68
C GLY A 156 -11.02 7.64 15.17
N TYR A 157 -10.85 6.54 14.45
CA TYR A 157 -11.28 6.48 13.06
C TYR A 157 -12.82 6.48 12.97
N ASP A 158 -13.38 7.30 12.08
CA ASP A 158 -14.82 7.40 11.86
C ASP A 158 -15.32 6.28 10.93
N VAL A 159 -15.66 5.14 11.53
CA VAL A 159 -16.16 3.96 10.80
C VAL A 159 -17.56 4.19 10.25
N GLU A 160 -18.40 4.93 10.98
CA GLU A 160 -19.79 5.22 10.53
C GLU A 160 -19.78 6.09 9.28
N HIS A 161 -18.87 7.08 9.23
CA HIS A 161 -18.67 7.88 8.02
C HIS A 161 -18.18 6.99 6.85
N LEU A 162 -17.23 6.10 7.07
CA LEU A 162 -16.77 5.17 6.03
C LEU A 162 -17.94 4.33 5.49
N ILE A 163 -18.76 3.77 6.37
CA ILE A 163 -19.91 2.94 5.98
C ILE A 163 -20.93 3.77 5.17
N ALA A 164 -21.22 4.99 5.61
CA ALA A 164 -22.15 5.89 4.90
C ALA A 164 -21.61 6.25 3.51
N LEU A 165 -20.32 6.58 3.42
CA LEU A 165 -19.63 6.92 2.18
C LEU A 165 -19.71 5.75 1.18
N LEU A 166 -19.35 4.53 1.61
CA LEU A 166 -19.34 3.36 0.74
C LEU A 166 -20.76 2.96 0.31
N LYS A 167 -21.77 3.08 1.19
CA LYS A 167 -23.17 2.85 0.84
C LYS A 167 -23.65 3.86 -0.21
N GLY A 168 -23.41 5.15 0.00
CA GLY A 168 -23.78 6.18 -0.96
C GLY A 168 -23.06 6.02 -2.31
N PHE A 169 -21.79 5.58 -2.30
CA PHE A 169 -21.07 5.27 -3.54
C PHE A 169 -21.70 4.06 -4.25
N LYS A 170 -22.06 3.01 -3.51
CA LYS A 170 -22.71 1.81 -4.05
C LYS A 170 -24.11 2.10 -4.60
N GLU A 171 -24.85 3.04 -4.02
CA GLU A 171 -26.16 3.48 -4.54
C GLU A 171 -26.01 4.16 -5.92
N ARG A 172 -24.94 4.95 -6.13
CA ARG A 172 -24.66 5.56 -7.44
C ARG A 172 -24.17 4.55 -8.48
N TYR A 173 -23.47 3.49 -8.03
CA TYR A 173 -22.91 2.44 -8.89
C TYR A 173 -23.32 1.05 -8.41
N PRO A 174 -24.60 0.67 -8.56
CA PRO A 174 -25.16 -0.54 -7.92
C PRO A 174 -24.52 -1.85 -8.40
N ASN A 175 -24.03 -1.90 -9.62
CA ASN A 175 -23.39 -3.09 -10.20
C ASN A 175 -21.88 -3.19 -9.93
N LEU A 176 -21.28 -2.17 -9.32
CA LEU A 176 -19.85 -2.11 -9.07
C LEU A 176 -19.51 -2.83 -7.77
N GLU A 177 -18.67 -3.83 -7.82
CA GLU A 177 -18.07 -4.42 -6.63
C GLU A 177 -17.01 -3.45 -6.05
N LEU A 178 -17.08 -3.19 -4.74
CA LEU A 178 -16.12 -2.34 -4.05
C LEU A 178 -15.14 -3.22 -3.28
N ILE A 179 -13.86 -3.02 -3.55
CA ILE A 179 -12.75 -3.77 -2.95
C ILE A 179 -11.84 -2.79 -2.22
N MET A 180 -11.37 -3.17 -1.04
CA MET A 180 -10.37 -2.43 -0.25
C MET A 180 -9.26 -3.39 0.17
N GLU A 181 -8.04 -2.86 0.31
CA GLU A 181 -6.83 -3.63 0.63
C GLU A 181 -6.12 -3.10 1.91
N PRO A 182 -6.83 -2.98 3.05
CA PRO A 182 -6.27 -2.40 4.26
C PRO A 182 -5.23 -3.35 4.88
N GLY A 183 -3.95 -3.04 4.73
CA GLY A 183 -2.84 -3.82 5.31
C GLY A 183 -2.59 -3.47 6.78
N SER A 184 -2.16 -2.24 7.05
CA SER A 184 -1.83 -1.76 8.40
C SER A 184 -3.00 -1.91 9.38
N ALA A 185 -4.24 -1.79 8.93
CA ALA A 185 -5.41 -1.94 9.78
C ALA A 185 -5.52 -3.33 10.42
N PHE A 186 -5.01 -4.39 9.79
CA PHE A 186 -4.97 -5.73 10.36
C PHE A 186 -3.82 -5.92 11.36
N ALA A 187 -2.69 -5.25 11.12
CA ALA A 187 -1.48 -5.42 11.93
C ALA A 187 -1.29 -4.32 12.99
N TRP A 188 -2.13 -3.28 13.00
CA TRP A 188 -2.00 -2.15 13.91
C TRP A 188 -2.03 -2.59 15.37
N GLN A 189 -0.92 -2.32 16.09
CA GLN A 189 -0.76 -2.60 17.52
C GLN A 189 -1.03 -4.06 17.94
N THR A 190 -0.75 -5.02 17.05
CA THR A 190 -0.98 -6.46 17.33
C THR A 190 0.21 -7.14 17.99
N GLY A 191 1.38 -6.49 18.09
CA GLY A 191 2.58 -7.06 18.67
C GLY A 191 3.64 -6.03 18.96
N PHE A 192 4.80 -6.53 19.40
CA PHE A 192 5.99 -5.75 19.71
C PHE A 192 7.21 -6.39 19.07
N LEU A 193 8.17 -5.57 18.64
CA LEU A 193 9.51 -6.05 18.38
C LEU A 193 10.25 -6.14 19.72
N LEU A 194 10.60 -7.36 20.12
CA LEU A 194 11.44 -7.61 21.29
C LEU A 194 12.90 -7.65 20.82
N THR A 195 13.73 -6.85 21.48
CA THR A 195 15.16 -6.77 21.18
C THR A 195 15.97 -6.60 22.45
N THR A 196 17.27 -6.90 22.39
CA THR A 196 18.21 -6.83 23.51
C THR A 196 19.26 -5.78 23.22
N VAL A 197 19.59 -4.96 24.21
CA VAL A 197 20.79 -4.10 24.11
C VAL A 197 22.03 -4.98 24.28
N VAL A 198 22.85 -5.04 23.23
CA VAL A 198 24.05 -5.89 23.18
C VAL A 198 25.33 -5.11 23.47
N ASP A 199 25.32 -3.78 23.31
CA ASP A 199 26.45 -2.92 23.62
C ASP A 199 26.00 -1.47 23.87
N ILE A 200 26.84 -0.68 24.54
CA ILE A 200 26.67 0.76 24.70
C ILE A 200 27.95 1.45 24.24
N VAL A 201 27.84 2.25 23.20
CA VAL A 201 28.94 3.05 22.67
C VAL A 201 28.74 4.51 23.08
N GLU A 202 29.80 5.15 23.56
CA GLU A 202 29.79 6.58 23.88
C GLU A 202 30.75 7.33 22.96
N ASN A 203 30.28 8.37 22.30
CA ASN A 203 31.06 9.25 21.48
C ASN A 203 30.55 10.69 21.58
N HIS A 204 31.46 11.63 21.88
CA HIS A 204 31.14 13.05 22.10
C HIS A 204 29.97 13.29 23.07
N GLY A 205 29.89 12.49 24.12
CA GLY A 205 28.80 12.60 25.13
C GLY A 205 27.46 11.99 24.72
N ILE A 206 27.36 11.42 23.53
CA ILE A 206 26.19 10.70 23.06
C ILE A 206 26.38 9.21 23.36
N LYS A 207 25.49 8.65 24.17
CA LYS A 207 25.42 7.22 24.46
C LYS A 207 24.47 6.55 23.49
N THR A 208 24.96 5.59 22.74
CA THR A 208 24.15 4.79 21.80
C THR A 208 24.05 3.35 22.32
N ALA A 209 22.84 2.92 22.61
CA ALA A 209 22.54 1.53 22.94
C ALA A 209 22.35 0.76 21.62
N ILE A 210 23.26 -0.16 21.35
CA ILE A 210 23.20 -1.03 20.17
C ILE A 210 22.30 -2.21 20.49
N ILE A 211 21.30 -2.43 19.65
CA ILE A 211 20.32 -3.54 19.82
C ILE A 211 20.64 -4.67 18.82
N ASP A 212 20.20 -5.89 19.13
CA ASP A 212 20.32 -7.08 18.26
C ASP A 212 19.31 -7.09 17.09
N ALA A 213 18.74 -5.95 16.78
CA ALA A 213 17.90 -5.69 15.63
C ALA A 213 18.48 -4.52 14.81
N SER A 214 17.88 -4.22 13.66
CA SER A 214 18.29 -3.14 12.78
C SER A 214 17.07 -2.38 12.29
N PHE A 215 17.11 -1.07 12.28
CA PHE A 215 16.03 -0.25 11.70
C PHE A 215 15.90 -0.51 10.21
N THR A 216 17.03 -0.63 9.50
CA THR A 216 17.04 -0.89 8.05
C THR A 216 16.38 -2.21 7.64
N CYS A 217 16.41 -3.23 8.51
CA CYS A 217 15.89 -4.55 8.19
C CYS A 217 14.52 -4.85 8.84
N HIS A 218 14.31 -4.36 10.07
CA HIS A 218 13.13 -4.73 10.86
C HIS A 218 12.09 -3.61 10.98
N MET A 219 12.51 -2.35 10.82
CA MET A 219 11.65 -1.17 10.92
C MET A 219 12.10 -0.09 9.92
N PRO A 220 12.17 -0.38 8.60
CA PRO A 220 12.67 0.59 7.61
C PRO A 220 11.85 1.87 7.57
N ASP A 221 10.55 1.81 7.83
CA ASP A 221 9.68 2.97 7.86
C ASP A 221 10.13 4.04 8.87
N CYS A 222 10.79 3.64 9.97
CA CYS A 222 11.35 4.61 10.93
C CYS A 222 12.38 5.54 10.28
N LEU A 223 13.13 5.03 9.28
CA LEU A 223 14.15 5.80 8.56
C LEU A 223 13.56 6.52 7.34
N GLU A 224 12.62 5.89 6.65
CA GLU A 224 12.02 6.40 5.41
C GLU A 224 10.95 7.46 5.67
N MET A 225 10.14 7.29 6.71
CA MET A 225 9.11 8.25 7.15
C MET A 225 9.51 9.00 8.43
N PRO A 226 10.73 9.26 8.71
CA PRO A 226 11.40 9.57 9.97
C PRO A 226 10.43 9.74 11.16
N TYR A 227 10.02 8.63 11.75
CA TYR A 227 9.25 8.65 13.00
C TYR A 227 9.98 7.89 14.10
N LYS A 228 9.79 8.36 15.32
CA LYS A 228 10.36 7.75 16.51
C LYS A 228 9.42 6.64 17.03
N PRO A 229 9.82 5.35 17.01
CA PRO A 229 8.97 4.28 17.52
C PRO A 229 8.81 4.38 19.02
N ALA A 230 7.66 3.96 19.54
CA ALA A 230 7.44 3.90 20.97
C ALA A 230 8.23 2.75 21.59
N ILE A 231 8.96 3.02 22.68
CA ILE A 231 9.65 1.99 23.46
C ILE A 231 8.90 1.84 24.80
N ARG A 232 8.51 0.61 25.12
CA ARG A 232 7.82 0.32 26.37
C ARG A 232 8.71 0.68 27.55
N PHE A 233 8.16 1.45 28.51
CA PHE A 233 8.84 1.97 29.70
C PHE A 233 9.91 3.05 29.46
N ALA A 234 10.11 3.52 28.24
CA ALA A 234 10.94 4.68 27.95
C ALA A 234 10.05 5.93 27.70
N THR A 235 10.67 7.08 27.86
CA THR A 235 10.08 8.39 27.56
C THR A 235 10.98 9.13 26.59
N ASP A 236 10.52 10.22 26.04
CA ASP A 236 11.40 11.14 25.35
C ASP A 236 12.53 11.62 26.26
N ALA A 237 13.67 11.96 25.65
CA ALA A 237 14.81 12.51 26.36
C ALA A 237 14.42 13.71 27.21
N VAL A 238 14.80 13.69 28.49
CA VAL A 238 14.51 14.76 29.45
C VAL A 238 15.82 15.29 30.02
N GLU A 239 15.99 16.61 30.07
CA GLU A 239 17.17 17.25 30.64
C GLU A 239 17.43 16.75 32.08
N GLY A 240 18.68 16.43 32.36
CA GLY A 240 19.12 15.92 33.65
C GLY A 240 18.88 14.43 33.92
N LYS A 241 18.31 13.70 32.95
CA LYS A 241 18.17 12.23 33.01
C LYS A 241 19.12 11.52 32.05
N PRO A 242 19.49 10.27 32.34
CA PRO A 242 20.23 9.45 31.40
C PRO A 242 19.48 9.33 30.08
N THR A 243 20.14 9.67 28.98
CA THR A 243 19.59 9.61 27.63
C THR A 243 20.39 8.66 26.79
N TYR A 244 19.73 7.82 26.03
CA TYR A 244 20.33 6.87 25.11
C TYR A 244 19.73 7.00 23.73
N ARG A 245 20.58 7.06 22.71
CA ARG A 245 20.21 6.83 21.31
C ARG A 245 20.06 5.34 21.08
N ILE A 246 19.10 4.91 20.29
CA ILE A 246 18.98 3.50 19.92
C ILE A 246 19.59 3.32 18.52
N GLY A 247 20.59 2.45 18.46
CA GLY A 247 21.29 2.07 17.23
C GLY A 247 21.05 0.60 16.88
N GLY A 248 20.89 0.31 15.60
CA GLY A 248 20.83 -1.06 15.08
C GLY A 248 22.21 -1.69 14.97
N ASN A 249 22.25 -2.97 14.66
CA ASN A 249 23.47 -3.76 14.52
C ASN A 249 23.96 -3.91 13.07
N SER A 250 23.38 -3.18 12.13
CA SER A 250 23.88 -3.18 10.74
C SER A 250 25.11 -2.30 10.60
N CYS A 251 25.86 -2.48 9.48
CA CYS A 251 27.03 -1.65 9.20
C CYS A 251 26.68 -0.27 8.60
N LEU A 252 25.39 0.04 8.42
CA LEU A 252 24.97 1.36 7.96
C LEU A 252 25.09 2.38 9.09
N SER A 253 25.92 3.42 8.92
CA SER A 253 26.13 4.43 9.96
C SER A 253 24.86 5.17 10.39
N GLY A 254 23.88 5.28 9.52
CA GLY A 254 22.57 5.88 9.79
C GLY A 254 21.52 4.93 10.39
N ASP A 255 21.89 3.70 10.75
CA ASP A 255 21.00 2.71 11.35
C ASP A 255 20.75 3.03 12.84
N TYR A 256 20.15 4.17 13.10
CA TYR A 256 19.75 4.60 14.44
C TYR A 256 18.47 5.47 14.37
N MET A 257 17.74 5.54 15.47
CA MET A 257 16.55 6.36 15.57
C MET A 257 16.33 6.84 17.00
N GLY A 258 16.16 8.16 17.12
CA GLY A 258 15.71 8.83 18.33
C GLY A 258 16.62 8.73 19.55
N ASP A 259 16.30 9.53 20.52
CA ASP A 259 16.93 9.56 21.86
C ASP A 259 15.81 9.41 22.91
N TRP A 260 16.02 8.49 23.87
CA TRP A 260 15.05 8.19 24.95
C TRP A 260 15.66 8.35 26.34
#